data_e51b29410fb39dc23fcbc1f6e9d1b8a3
#
_entry.id   e51b29410fb39dc23fcbc1f6e9d1b8a3
#
_cell.length_a   1.000
_cell.length_b   1.000
_cell.length_c   1.000
_cell.angle_alpha   90.00
_cell.angle_beta   90.00
_cell.angle_gamma   90.00
#
_symmetry.space_group_name_H-M   'P 1'
#
loop_
_entity.id
_entity.type
_entity.pdbx_description
1 polymer ?
#
loop_
_entity_poly.entity_id
_entity_poly.type
_entity_poly.pdbx_seq_one_letter_code
_entity_poly.pdbx_strand_id
1 'polypeptide(L)'
;LAARHAVLDYGQAIRDLAATNIFPGDLLLKNFGVTRNGRVIFYDYDELCLVTECNFRKLPQARSVEDEMRSEAWFFVDEDDVFPEQFISFLGLEPAQLEVFLEHHADLLTPAFWRDLKRRHEAGEVLEILPYRPSLSVAAQATASTATTTAAETRAV
;
A
#
# COMPACT_ATOMS: atom_id res chain seq x y z
N LEU A 1 16.71 -11.14 -1.14
CA LEU A 1 15.38 -11.74 -0.85
C LEU A 1 14.60 -10.91 0.17
N ALA A 2 15.17 -10.59 1.35
CA ALA A 2 14.47 -9.83 2.39
C ALA A 2 14.01 -8.43 1.93
N ALA A 3 14.86 -7.67 1.26
CA ALA A 3 14.51 -6.34 0.75
C ALA A 3 13.36 -6.38 -0.27
N ARG A 4 13.37 -7.37 -1.19
CA ARG A 4 12.28 -7.54 -2.16
C ARG A 4 10.94 -7.81 -1.46
N HIS A 5 10.94 -8.68 -0.44
CA HIS A 5 9.72 -8.96 0.35
C HIS A 5 9.22 -7.72 1.08
N ALA A 6 10.13 -6.91 1.67
CA ALA A 6 9.76 -5.69 2.35
C ALA A 6 9.11 -4.67 1.40
N VAL A 7 9.60 -4.53 0.16
CA VAL A 7 9.00 -3.64 -0.84
C VAL A 7 7.61 -4.12 -1.26
N LEU A 8 7.41 -5.42 -1.45
CA LEU A 8 6.09 -5.98 -1.77
C LEU A 8 5.10 -5.79 -0.62
N ASP A 9 5.55 -6.02 0.61
CA ASP A 9 4.72 -5.85 1.81
C ASP A 9 4.41 -4.37 2.08
N TYR A 10 5.34 -3.47 1.73
CA TYR A 10 5.14 -2.01 1.80
C TYR A 10 4.02 -1.54 0.85
N GLY A 11 4.06 -1.91 -0.41
CA GLY A 11 2.98 -1.60 -1.35
C GLY A 11 1.65 -2.24 -0.95
N GLN A 12 1.68 -3.44 -0.38
CA GLN A 12 0.48 -4.09 0.15
C GLN A 12 -0.07 -3.36 1.38
N ALA A 13 0.78 -2.87 2.28
CA ALA A 13 0.33 -2.09 3.44
C ALA A 13 -0.40 -0.80 3.02
N ILE A 14 0.09 -0.12 1.97
CA ILE A 14 -0.62 1.04 1.40
C ILE A 14 -2.00 0.64 0.87
N ARG A 15 -2.10 -0.48 0.15
CA ARG A 15 -3.38 -1.01 -0.35
C ARG A 15 -4.34 -1.35 0.77
N ASP A 16 -3.86 -1.95 1.85
CA ASP A 16 -4.67 -2.36 2.99
C ASP A 16 -5.22 -1.13 3.73
N LEU A 17 -4.40 -0.09 3.93
CA LEU A 17 -4.86 1.20 4.45
C LEU A 17 -5.94 1.80 3.54
N ALA A 18 -5.67 1.88 2.25
CA ALA A 18 -6.60 2.42 1.26
C ALA A 18 -7.93 1.63 1.22
N ALA A 19 -7.87 0.30 1.33
CA ALA A 19 -9.05 -0.56 1.39
C ALA A 19 -9.89 -0.36 2.66
N THR A 20 -9.31 0.19 3.73
CA THR A 20 -10.04 0.64 4.94
C THR A 20 -10.46 2.10 4.90
N ASN A 21 -10.45 2.73 3.73
CA ASN A 21 -10.73 4.15 3.54
C ASN A 21 -9.72 5.08 4.23
N ILE A 22 -8.50 4.62 4.48
CA ILE A 22 -7.44 5.43 5.09
C ILE A 22 -6.40 5.81 4.04
N PHE A 23 -6.14 7.11 3.92
CA PHE A 23 -5.01 7.66 3.17
C PHE A 23 -3.94 8.11 4.17
N PRO A 24 -2.69 7.64 4.05
CA PRO A 24 -1.66 7.89 5.06
C PRO A 24 -1.03 9.30 5.01
N GLY A 25 -1.57 10.22 4.20
CA GLY A 25 -1.01 11.55 3.98
C GLY A 25 0.19 11.51 3.07
N ASP A 26 1.37 11.31 3.60
CA ASP A 26 2.57 11.04 2.81
C ASP A 26 2.93 9.54 2.79
N LEU A 27 3.57 9.09 1.71
CA LEU A 27 4.04 7.71 1.56
C LEU A 27 5.54 7.58 1.84
N LEU A 28 6.06 8.35 2.78
CA LEU A 28 7.49 8.32 3.13
C LEU A 28 7.86 7.01 3.83
N LEU A 29 8.95 6.40 3.42
CA LEU A 29 9.46 5.17 4.06
C LEU A 29 9.68 5.32 5.56
N LYS A 30 10.01 6.52 6.05
CA LYS A 30 10.19 6.79 7.48
C LYS A 30 8.94 6.49 8.32
N ASN A 31 7.75 6.51 7.71
CA ASN A 31 6.46 6.26 8.37
C ASN A 31 6.13 4.77 8.45
N PHE A 32 6.99 3.93 7.88
CA PHE A 32 6.86 2.48 7.87
C PHE A 32 8.08 1.82 8.51
N GLY A 33 7.85 0.73 9.20
CA GLY A 33 8.90 -0.07 9.80
C GLY A 33 8.80 -1.53 9.39
N VAL A 34 9.94 -2.23 9.41
CA VAL A 34 9.99 -3.67 9.15
C VAL A 34 10.21 -4.41 10.47
N THR A 35 9.30 -5.29 10.81
CA THR A 35 9.41 -6.14 12.00
C THR A 35 10.49 -7.22 11.84
N ARG A 36 10.89 -7.85 12.94
CA ARG A 36 11.83 -9.01 12.93
C ARG A 36 11.34 -10.16 12.06
N ASN A 37 10.02 -10.28 11.87
CA ASN A 37 9.41 -11.32 11.03
C ASN A 37 9.26 -10.87 9.56
N GLY A 38 9.87 -9.74 9.17
CA GLY A 38 9.86 -9.21 7.81
C GLY A 38 8.51 -8.58 7.39
N ARG A 39 7.61 -8.25 8.34
CA ARG A 39 6.33 -7.56 8.05
C ARG A 39 6.52 -6.06 8.11
N VAL A 40 5.96 -5.36 7.14
CA VAL A 40 5.88 -3.91 7.15
C VAL A 40 4.71 -3.48 8.04
N ILE A 41 4.95 -2.50 8.88
CA ILE A 41 3.94 -1.84 9.72
C ILE A 41 3.99 -0.34 9.48
N PHE A 42 2.83 0.29 9.46
CA PHE A 42 2.67 1.74 9.45
C PHE A 42 2.54 2.24 10.90
N TYR A 43 3.20 3.33 11.26
CA TYR A 43 3.20 3.83 12.64
C TYR A 43 3.07 5.35 12.77
N ASP A 44 3.04 6.08 11.66
CA ASP A 44 2.82 7.53 11.68
C ASP A 44 1.35 7.84 11.35
N TYR A 45 0.63 8.25 12.35
CA TYR A 45 -0.82 8.49 12.27
C TYR A 45 -1.19 9.97 12.30
N ASP A 46 -0.23 10.87 12.26
CA ASP A 46 -0.46 12.30 12.49
C ASP A 46 -1.15 12.99 11.30
N GLU A 47 -0.96 12.47 10.08
CA GLU A 47 -1.48 13.06 8.84
C GLU A 47 -2.52 12.16 8.14
N LEU A 48 -3.18 11.28 8.88
CA LEU A 48 -4.20 10.42 8.29
C LEU A 48 -5.44 11.22 7.88
N CYS A 49 -5.97 10.91 6.70
CA CYS A 49 -7.29 11.36 6.26
C CYS A 49 -8.05 10.22 5.60
N LEU A 50 -9.32 10.43 5.30
CA LEU A 50 -10.10 9.41 4.59
C LEU A 50 -9.83 9.51 3.09
N VAL A 51 -9.75 8.36 2.40
CA VAL A 51 -9.66 8.33 0.94
C VAL A 51 -10.85 9.10 0.31
N THR A 52 -12.02 9.02 0.95
CA THR A 52 -13.23 9.74 0.51
C THR A 52 -13.14 11.26 0.68
N GLU A 53 -12.26 11.78 1.52
CA GLU A 53 -12.02 13.21 1.70
C GLU A 53 -10.99 13.77 0.71
N CYS A 54 -10.09 12.92 0.19
CA CYS A 54 -9.06 13.34 -0.76
C CYS A 54 -9.63 13.61 -2.16
N ASN A 55 -9.04 14.60 -2.83
CA ASN A 55 -9.29 14.90 -4.23
C ASN A 55 -8.10 14.44 -5.09
N PHE A 56 -8.18 13.23 -5.64
CA PHE A 56 -7.09 12.66 -6.44
C PHE A 56 -7.07 13.24 -7.86
N ARG A 57 -6.09 14.06 -8.13
CA ARG A 57 -5.92 14.78 -9.40
C ARG A 57 -4.73 14.24 -10.18
N LYS A 58 -4.81 14.39 -11.50
CA LYS A 58 -3.67 14.23 -12.38
C LYS A 58 -2.79 15.47 -12.30
N LEU A 59 -1.47 15.27 -12.20
CA LEU A 59 -0.53 16.38 -12.23
C LEU A 59 -0.62 17.10 -13.58
N PRO A 60 -0.92 18.42 -13.62
CA PRO A 60 -0.92 19.17 -14.86
C PRO A 60 0.45 19.16 -15.50
N GLN A 61 0.49 18.98 -16.82
CA GLN A 61 1.74 19.10 -17.55
C GLN A 61 2.14 20.57 -17.66
N ALA A 62 3.41 20.88 -17.39
CA ALA A 62 3.95 22.21 -17.57
C ALA A 62 3.77 22.66 -19.03
N ARG A 63 3.37 23.92 -19.21
CA ARG A 63 3.13 24.50 -20.54
C ARG A 63 4.38 25.17 -21.09
N SER A 64 5.35 25.46 -20.21
CA SER A 64 6.61 26.10 -20.56
C SER A 64 7.74 25.60 -19.66
N VAL A 65 8.99 25.83 -20.09
CA VAL A 65 10.19 25.54 -19.28
C VAL A 65 10.21 26.39 -18.00
N GLU A 66 9.61 27.57 -18.05
CA GLU A 66 9.50 28.47 -16.90
C GLU A 66 8.56 27.89 -15.82
N ASP A 67 7.50 27.16 -16.23
CA ASP A 67 6.59 26.49 -15.31
C ASP A 67 7.27 25.29 -14.63
N GLU A 68 8.15 24.58 -15.34
CA GLU A 68 8.94 23.47 -14.78
C GLU A 68 9.99 23.93 -13.76
N MET A 69 10.52 25.13 -13.94
CA MET A 69 11.59 25.69 -13.09
C MET A 69 11.07 26.42 -11.85
N ARG A 70 9.76 26.57 -11.70
CA ARG A 70 9.17 27.24 -10.53
C ARG A 70 9.25 26.33 -9.30
N SER A 71 9.63 26.91 -8.18
CA SER A 71 9.60 26.26 -6.87
C SER A 71 8.17 26.12 -6.29
N GLU A 72 7.24 26.91 -6.80
CA GLU A 72 5.83 26.88 -6.41
C GLU A 72 4.96 26.32 -7.54
N ALA A 73 3.86 25.65 -7.18
CA ALA A 73 2.91 25.14 -8.15
C ALA A 73 2.34 26.31 -8.98
N TRP A 74 2.47 26.21 -10.32
CA TRP A 74 1.95 27.21 -11.27
C TRP A 74 0.44 27.06 -11.52
N PHE A 75 -0.19 26.07 -10.89
CA PHE A 75 -1.61 25.79 -10.93
C PHE A 75 -2.21 25.83 -9.51
N PHE A 76 -3.50 26.03 -9.43
CA PHE A 76 -4.20 26.05 -8.16
C PHE A 76 -4.21 24.65 -7.52
N VAL A 77 -3.82 24.60 -6.26
CA VAL A 77 -3.83 23.39 -5.42
C VAL A 77 -4.70 23.68 -4.20
N ASP A 78 -5.69 22.82 -3.97
CA ASP A 78 -6.53 22.87 -2.78
C ASP A 78 -5.92 21.98 -1.67
N GLU A 79 -6.36 22.16 -0.44
CA GLU A 79 -5.85 21.45 0.73
C GLU A 79 -6.02 19.93 0.62
N ASP A 80 -7.14 19.50 0.01
CA ASP A 80 -7.48 18.08 -0.17
C ASP A 80 -6.92 17.48 -1.47
N ASP A 81 -6.21 18.26 -2.28
CA ASP A 81 -5.66 17.79 -3.55
C ASP A 81 -4.49 16.84 -3.36
N VAL A 82 -4.58 15.67 -3.95
CA VAL A 82 -3.55 14.63 -3.94
C VAL A 82 -3.15 14.28 -5.37
N PHE A 83 -1.85 14.29 -5.63
CA PHE A 83 -1.25 13.95 -6.93
C PHE A 83 -0.47 12.63 -6.82
N PRO A 84 -1.09 11.45 -7.06
CA PRO A 84 -0.42 10.16 -6.90
C PRO A 84 0.84 9.99 -7.73
N GLU A 85 0.93 10.69 -8.87
CA GLU A 85 2.12 10.67 -9.74
C GLU A 85 3.37 11.22 -9.05
N GLN A 86 3.21 12.07 -8.02
CA GLN A 86 4.31 12.60 -7.22
C GLN A 86 4.84 11.64 -6.15
N PHE A 87 4.08 10.61 -5.80
CA PHE A 87 4.49 9.68 -4.73
C PHE A 87 5.85 9.03 -5.01
N ILE A 88 6.17 8.77 -6.28
CA ILE A 88 7.46 8.21 -6.68
C ILE A 88 8.65 8.99 -6.13
N SER A 89 8.52 10.32 -6.03
CA SER A 89 9.57 11.20 -5.49
C SER A 89 9.75 11.08 -3.97
N PHE A 90 8.72 10.57 -3.29
CA PHE A 90 8.69 10.45 -1.82
C PHE A 90 8.91 9.03 -1.32
N LEU A 91 8.83 8.02 -2.20
CA LEU A 91 9.00 6.62 -1.79
C LEU A 91 10.38 6.33 -1.17
N GLY A 92 11.42 7.08 -1.54
CA GLY A 92 12.77 6.91 -0.97
C GLY A 92 13.38 5.54 -1.19
N LEU A 93 12.90 4.78 -2.19
CA LEU A 93 13.38 3.45 -2.54
C LEU A 93 14.65 3.54 -3.38
N GLU A 94 15.60 2.64 -3.11
CA GLU A 94 16.76 2.45 -3.99
C GLU A 94 16.32 1.96 -5.39
N PRO A 95 17.10 2.20 -6.46
CA PRO A 95 16.68 1.87 -7.84
C PRO A 95 16.16 0.45 -8.03
N ALA A 96 16.84 -0.55 -7.48
CA ALA A 96 16.44 -1.96 -7.59
C ALA A 96 15.15 -2.27 -6.79
N GLN A 97 14.89 -1.53 -5.71
CA GLN A 97 13.67 -1.64 -4.92
C GLN A 97 12.51 -0.96 -5.64
N LEU A 98 12.78 0.19 -6.28
CA LEU A 98 11.80 0.92 -7.08
C LEU A 98 11.32 0.09 -8.28
N GLU A 99 12.21 -0.64 -8.96
CA GLU A 99 11.83 -1.57 -10.02
C GLU A 99 10.82 -2.61 -9.51
N VAL A 100 11.08 -3.22 -8.35
CA VAL A 100 10.16 -4.19 -7.73
C VAL A 100 8.83 -3.54 -7.38
N PHE A 101 8.85 -2.33 -6.84
CA PHE A 101 7.63 -1.59 -6.51
C PHE A 101 6.80 -1.31 -7.76
N LEU A 102 7.42 -0.81 -8.83
CA LEU A 102 6.76 -0.51 -10.09
C LEU A 102 6.21 -1.76 -10.79
N GLU A 103 6.91 -2.90 -10.69
CA GLU A 103 6.45 -4.17 -11.25
C GLU A 103 5.11 -4.62 -10.63
N HIS A 104 4.88 -4.36 -9.34
CA HIS A 104 3.76 -4.92 -8.59
C HIS A 104 2.73 -3.87 -8.11
N HIS A 105 3.11 -2.61 -8.01
CA HIS A 105 2.33 -1.55 -7.37
C HIS A 105 2.31 -0.23 -8.15
N ALA A 106 2.64 -0.23 -9.44
CA ALA A 106 2.65 0.99 -10.27
C ALA A 106 1.30 1.72 -10.30
N ASP A 107 0.20 1.00 -10.15
CA ASP A 107 -1.15 1.55 -10.11
C ASP A 107 -1.39 2.49 -8.92
N LEU A 108 -0.70 2.27 -7.78
CA LEU A 108 -0.73 3.19 -6.63
C LEU A 108 -0.23 4.60 -6.98
N LEU A 109 0.57 4.73 -8.03
CA LEU A 109 1.09 6.01 -8.54
C LEU A 109 0.14 6.68 -9.54
N THR A 110 -1.08 6.18 -9.70
CA THR A 110 -2.04 6.70 -10.67
C THR A 110 -3.28 7.25 -9.98
N PRO A 111 -3.81 8.40 -10.42
CA PRO A 111 -5.09 8.91 -9.91
C PRO A 111 -6.26 7.94 -10.16
N ALA A 112 -6.16 7.09 -11.17
CA ALA A 112 -7.22 6.14 -11.54
C ALA A 112 -7.49 5.14 -10.42
N PHE A 113 -6.44 4.56 -9.82
CA PHE A 113 -6.56 3.63 -8.70
C PHE A 113 -7.32 4.25 -7.51
N TRP A 114 -6.89 5.43 -7.09
CA TRP A 114 -7.45 6.11 -5.93
C TRP A 114 -8.87 6.61 -6.15
N ARG A 115 -9.18 7.11 -7.35
CA ARG A 115 -10.54 7.53 -7.72
C ARG A 115 -11.51 6.36 -7.77
N ASP A 116 -11.09 5.22 -8.30
CA ASP A 116 -11.91 4.01 -8.29
C ASP A 116 -12.20 3.56 -6.85
N LEU A 117 -11.18 3.54 -6.02
CA LEU A 117 -11.30 3.16 -4.62
C LEU A 117 -12.21 4.12 -3.85
N LYS A 118 -12.03 5.44 -4.03
CA LYS A 118 -12.91 6.47 -3.46
C LYS A 118 -14.37 6.23 -3.82
N ARG A 119 -14.65 6.02 -5.10
CA ARG A 119 -16.00 5.74 -5.61
C ARG A 119 -16.62 4.49 -4.97
N ARG A 120 -15.83 3.44 -4.75
CA ARG A 120 -16.28 2.20 -4.09
C ARG A 120 -16.62 2.44 -2.63
N HIS A 121 -15.81 3.19 -1.90
CA HIS A 121 -16.11 3.59 -0.53
C HIS A 121 -17.35 4.48 -0.43
N GLU A 122 -17.51 5.46 -1.33
CA GLU A 122 -18.70 6.32 -1.41
C GLU A 122 -19.97 5.52 -1.72
N ALA A 123 -19.84 4.41 -2.46
CA ALA A 123 -20.93 3.48 -2.72
C ALA A 123 -21.23 2.54 -1.53
N GLY A 124 -20.47 2.62 -0.43
CA GLY A 124 -20.61 1.76 0.74
C GLY A 124 -20.09 0.34 0.55
N GLU A 125 -19.21 0.11 -0.44
CA GLU A 125 -18.60 -1.19 -0.67
C GLU A 125 -17.62 -1.52 0.45
N VAL A 126 -17.78 -2.69 1.07
CA VAL A 126 -16.83 -3.21 2.06
C VAL A 126 -15.77 -4.02 1.33
N LEU A 127 -14.53 -3.55 1.39
CA LEU A 127 -13.40 -4.22 0.76
C LEU A 127 -12.79 -5.23 1.72
N GLU A 128 -12.60 -6.46 1.24
CA GLU A 128 -11.95 -7.49 2.03
C GLU A 128 -10.44 -7.24 2.11
N ILE A 129 -9.94 -7.21 3.35
CA ILE A 129 -8.52 -7.20 3.64
C ILE A 129 -8.20 -8.54 4.26
N LEU A 130 -7.32 -9.30 3.63
CA LEU A 130 -6.84 -10.57 4.19
C LEU A 130 -5.69 -10.29 5.17
N PRO A 131 -5.96 -10.22 6.50
CA PRO A 131 -4.97 -9.79 7.49
C PRO A 131 -3.84 -10.80 7.68
N TYR A 132 -4.01 -12.05 7.22
CA TYR A 132 -3.03 -13.11 7.38
C TYR A 132 -2.96 -14.00 6.15
N ARG A 133 -1.74 -14.44 5.79
CA ARG A 133 -1.57 -15.54 4.84
C ARG A 133 -2.23 -16.79 5.42
N PRO A 134 -2.95 -17.59 4.63
CA PRO A 134 -3.62 -18.81 5.13
C PRO A 134 -2.68 -19.77 5.88
N SER A 135 -1.40 -19.80 5.52
CA SER A 135 -0.37 -20.63 6.18
C SER A 135 -0.01 -20.20 7.62
N LEU A 136 -0.44 -19.02 8.05
CA LEU A 136 -0.20 -18.50 9.39
C LEU A 136 -1.46 -18.46 10.27
N SER A 137 -2.61 -18.89 9.76
CA SER A 137 -3.82 -18.97 10.57
C SER A 137 -3.72 -20.14 11.56
N VAL A 138 -4.16 -19.93 12.78
CA VAL A 138 -4.20 -20.96 13.83
C VAL A 138 -5.03 -22.17 13.36
N ALA A 139 -6.06 -21.97 12.53
CA ALA A 139 -6.87 -23.02 11.94
C ALA A 139 -6.07 -23.90 10.97
N ALA A 140 -5.15 -23.33 10.17
CA ALA A 140 -4.30 -24.12 9.27
C ALA A 140 -3.27 -24.97 10.04
N GLN A 141 -2.81 -24.49 11.20
CA GLN A 141 -1.92 -25.27 12.08
C GLN A 141 -2.64 -26.44 12.78
N ALA A 142 -3.90 -26.25 13.15
CA ALA A 142 -4.72 -27.29 13.76
C ALA A 142 -5.01 -28.46 12.80
N THR A 143 -5.26 -28.18 11.52
CA THR A 143 -5.49 -29.23 10.50
C THR A 143 -4.22 -30.00 10.14
N ALA A 144 -3.04 -29.34 10.15
CA ALA A 144 -1.77 -30.01 9.92
C ALA A 144 -1.39 -30.96 11.08
N SER A 145 -1.68 -30.57 12.32
CA SER A 145 -1.43 -31.39 13.51
C SER A 145 -2.31 -32.66 13.56
N THR A 146 -3.57 -32.55 13.13
CA THR A 146 -4.51 -33.68 13.12
C THR A 146 -4.16 -34.72 12.05
N ALA A 147 -3.66 -34.28 10.88
CA ALA A 147 -3.24 -35.16 9.80
C ALA A 147 -2.01 -36.01 10.18
N THR A 148 -1.08 -35.46 10.99
CA THR A 148 0.11 -36.18 11.44
C THR A 148 -0.23 -37.27 12.48
N THR A 149 -1.22 -37.03 13.32
CA THR A 149 -1.65 -38.01 14.35
C THR A 149 -2.36 -39.23 13.74
N THR A 150 -3.17 -39.03 12.69
CA THR A 150 -3.90 -40.12 12.02
C THR A 150 -2.97 -41.04 11.22
N ALA A 151 -1.88 -40.53 10.69
CA ALA A 151 -0.89 -41.33 9.94
C ALA A 151 0.02 -42.19 10.82
N ALA A 152 0.15 -41.87 12.12
CA ALA A 152 0.92 -42.66 13.08
C ALA A 152 0.16 -43.88 13.62
N GLU A 153 -1.16 -43.82 13.73
CA GLU A 153 -2.00 -44.91 14.23
C GLU A 153 -2.23 -46.04 13.21
N THR A 154 -2.07 -45.78 11.92
CA THR A 154 -2.29 -46.82 10.87
C THR A 154 -1.07 -47.73 10.64
N ARG A 155 0.05 -47.52 11.35
CA ARG A 155 1.30 -48.29 11.18
C ARG A 155 1.60 -49.30 12.31
N ALA A 156 0.67 -49.46 13.25
CA ALA A 156 0.82 -50.37 14.42
C ALA A 156 -0.25 -51.45 14.48
N VAL A 157 -0.47 -52.19 13.37
CA VAL A 157 -1.17 -53.49 13.33
C VAL A 157 -0.46 -54.40 12.36
#